data_d0109743db6b6cbeb9f78edca02978ff
#
_entry.id   d0109743db6b6cbeb9f78edca02978ff
#
_cell.length_a   1.000
_cell.length_b   1.000
_cell.length_c   1.000
_cell.angle_alpha   90.00
_cell.angle_beta   90.00
_cell.angle_gamma   90.00
#
_symmetry.space_group_name_H-M   'P 1'
#
loop_
_entity.id
_entity.type
_entity.pdbx_description
1 polymer ?
#
loop_
_entity_poly.entity_id
_entity_poly.type
_entity_poly.pdbx_seq_one_letter_code
_entity_poly.pdbx_strand_id
1 'polypeptide(L)' 'MTKVQRFFQTGRALDETLMEQIAQVNSIYGIEHVKVEPSGRLMVEYDATRLNTAQLEGILERAGISVREVASA' A
#
# COMPACT_ATOMS: atom_id res chain seq x y z
N MET A 1 -17.98 3.62 8.30
CA MET A 1 -16.67 3.11 7.86
C MET A 1 -16.53 3.32 6.35
N THR A 2 -15.54 4.07 5.92
CA THR A 2 -15.36 4.42 4.51
C THR A 2 -14.10 3.74 3.98
N LYS A 3 -14.28 2.77 3.11
CA LYS A 3 -13.15 2.09 2.46
C LYS A 3 -12.79 2.83 1.18
N VAL A 4 -11.52 3.14 1.03
CA VAL A 4 -10.98 3.85 -0.13
C VAL A 4 -9.83 3.02 -0.69
N GLN A 5 -9.73 2.97 -2.00
CA GLN A 5 -8.62 2.31 -2.68
C GLN A 5 -7.68 3.36 -3.23
N ARG A 6 -6.38 3.15 -3.02
CA ARG A 6 -5.33 3.98 -3.62
C ARG A 6 -4.34 3.08 -4.32
N PHE A 7 -3.76 3.59 -5.37
CA PHE A 7 -2.81 2.85 -6.18
C PHE A 7 -1.45 3.51 -6.10
N PHE A 8 -0.42 2.67 -5.95
CA PHE A 8 0.96 3.14 -5.82
C PHE A 8 1.84 2.34 -6.76
N GLN A 9 2.89 2.99 -7.26
CA GLN A 9 3.90 2.34 -8.08
C GLN A 9 5.16 2.19 -7.24
N THR A 10 5.68 0.97 -7.14
CA THR A 10 6.98 0.74 -6.52
C THR A 10 8.04 0.80 -7.62
N GLY A 11 9.23 1.23 -7.26
CA GLY A 11 10.35 1.19 -8.19
C GLY A 11 11.09 -0.14 -8.16
N ARG A 12 10.53 -1.16 -7.52
CA ARG A 12 11.20 -2.44 -7.27
C ARG A 12 10.52 -3.58 -7.98
N ALA A 13 11.31 -4.58 -8.35
CA ALA A 13 10.76 -5.83 -8.82
C ALA A 13 10.07 -6.56 -7.67
N LEU A 14 9.05 -7.33 -7.99
CA LEU A 14 8.34 -8.14 -7.02
C LEU A 14 9.24 -9.31 -6.60
N ASP A 15 9.61 -9.35 -5.31
CA ASP A 15 10.44 -10.41 -4.75
C ASP A 15 9.91 -10.80 -3.37
N GLU A 16 10.55 -11.80 -2.73
CA GLU A 16 10.14 -12.27 -1.42
C GLU A 16 10.21 -11.18 -0.36
N THR A 17 11.25 -10.35 -0.40
CA THR A 17 11.43 -9.26 0.55
C THR A 17 10.27 -8.28 0.46
N LEU A 18 9.89 -7.90 -0.76
CA LEU A 18 8.78 -7.00 -0.97
C LEU A 18 7.46 -7.63 -0.50
N MET A 19 7.26 -8.92 -0.76
CA MET A 19 6.05 -9.60 -0.32
C MET A 19 5.96 -9.66 1.20
N GLU A 20 7.07 -9.88 1.89
CA GLU A 20 7.11 -9.87 3.35
C GLU A 20 6.78 -8.48 3.90
N GLN A 21 7.31 -7.43 3.28
CA GLN A 21 7.03 -6.06 3.67
C GLN A 21 5.55 -5.74 3.48
N ILE A 22 4.96 -6.19 2.39
CA ILE A 22 3.53 -6.01 2.11
C ILE A 22 2.69 -6.75 3.16
N ALA A 23 3.09 -7.94 3.54
CA ALA A 23 2.38 -8.71 4.57
C ALA A 23 2.37 -7.97 5.91
N GLN A 24 3.48 -7.32 6.27
CA GLN A 24 3.56 -6.51 7.48
C GLN A 24 2.62 -5.32 7.43
N VAL A 25 2.56 -4.64 6.28
CA VAL A 25 1.67 -3.50 6.09
C VAL A 25 0.21 -3.95 6.20
N ASN A 26 -0.10 -5.12 5.66
CA ASN A 26 -1.46 -5.66 5.65
C ASN A 26 -2.00 -5.92 7.07
N SER A 27 -1.13 -6.03 8.07
CA SER A 27 -1.52 -6.25 9.46
C SER A 27 -1.73 -4.95 10.24
N ILE A 28 -1.47 -3.79 9.63
CA ILE A 28 -1.56 -2.51 10.32
C ILE A 28 -3.03 -2.08 10.43
N TYR A 29 -3.40 -1.60 11.62
CA TYR A 29 -4.74 -1.14 11.89
C TYR A 29 -5.13 0.02 10.96
N GLY A 30 -6.30 -0.08 10.37
CA GLY A 30 -6.78 0.90 9.41
C GLY A 30 -6.56 0.49 7.96
N ILE A 31 -5.65 -0.46 7.71
CA ILE A 31 -5.43 -1.02 6.39
C ILE A 31 -6.27 -2.30 6.28
N GLU A 32 -7.14 -2.34 5.28
CA GLU A 32 -8.03 -3.47 5.07
C GLU A 32 -7.39 -4.53 4.18
N HIS A 33 -6.72 -4.09 3.12
CA HIS A 33 -6.16 -5.03 2.15
C HIS A 33 -5.08 -4.36 1.32
N VAL A 34 -4.01 -5.10 1.03
CA VAL A 34 -2.97 -4.68 0.09
C VAL A 34 -2.83 -5.77 -0.96
N LYS A 35 -2.94 -5.38 -2.22
CA LYS A 35 -2.84 -6.30 -3.34
C LYS A 35 -1.75 -5.85 -4.30
N VAL A 36 -0.93 -6.80 -4.74
CA VAL A 36 0.09 -6.53 -5.76
C VAL A 36 -0.47 -6.94 -7.12
N GLU A 37 -0.45 -6.02 -8.06
CA GLU A 37 -0.89 -6.28 -9.41
C GLU A 37 0.28 -6.78 -10.27
N PRO A 38 -0.01 -7.53 -11.36
CA PRO A 38 1.06 -8.03 -12.22
C PRO A 38 1.96 -6.96 -12.82
N SER A 39 1.46 -5.73 -12.95
CA SER A 39 2.25 -4.61 -13.45
C SER A 39 3.26 -4.07 -12.44
N GLY A 40 3.26 -4.57 -11.20
CA GLY A 40 4.09 -4.06 -10.12
C GLY A 40 3.42 -2.93 -9.34
N ARG A 41 2.19 -2.62 -9.68
CA ARG A 41 1.41 -1.61 -8.97
C ARG A 41 0.79 -2.20 -7.72
N LEU A 42 0.76 -1.41 -6.63
CA LEU A 42 0.10 -1.81 -5.40
C LEU A 42 -1.27 -1.15 -5.31
N MET A 43 -2.26 -1.94 -4.95
CA MET A 43 -3.57 -1.41 -4.58
C MET A 43 -3.69 -1.55 -3.06
N VAL A 44 -3.97 -0.43 -2.39
CA VAL A 44 -4.16 -0.42 -0.93
C VAL A 44 -5.58 0.02 -0.64
N GLU A 45 -6.31 -0.84 0.05
CA GLU A 45 -7.65 -0.52 0.54
C GLU A 45 -7.55 -0.22 2.03
N TYR A 46 -8.04 0.93 2.44
CA TYR A 46 -7.94 1.37 3.82
C TYR A 46 -9.18 2.14 4.25
N ASP A 47 -9.33 2.27 5.56
CA ASP A 47 -10.45 3.01 6.14
C ASP A 47 -10.08 4.49 6.22
N ALA A 48 -10.71 5.30 5.37
CA ALA A 48 -10.44 6.73 5.28
C ALA A 48 -10.82 7.50 6.54
N THR A 49 -11.57 6.90 7.45
CA THR A 49 -11.89 7.52 8.74
C THR A 49 -10.75 7.36 9.74
N ARG A 50 -9.78 6.48 9.47
CA ARG A 50 -8.66 6.18 10.37
C ARG A 50 -7.32 6.64 9.84
N LEU A 51 -7.16 6.65 8.53
CA LEU A 51 -5.91 7.01 7.87
C LEU A 51 -6.18 8.00 6.74
N ASN A 52 -5.23 8.87 6.49
CA ASN A 52 -5.24 9.68 5.27
C ASN A 52 -4.10 9.22 4.35
N THR A 53 -4.04 9.79 3.14
CA THR A 53 -3.05 9.38 2.14
C THR A 53 -1.62 9.59 2.62
N ALA A 54 -1.35 10.71 3.30
CA ALA A 54 -0.01 10.99 3.80
C ALA A 54 0.43 9.97 4.86
N GLN A 55 -0.49 9.59 5.74
CA GLN A 55 -0.21 8.56 6.74
C GLN A 55 0.05 7.21 6.09
N LEU A 56 -0.72 6.89 5.06
CA LEU A 56 -0.57 5.64 4.33
C LEU A 56 0.80 5.56 3.65
N GLU A 57 1.23 6.64 3.00
CA GLU A 57 2.55 6.71 2.39
C GLU A 57 3.66 6.54 3.43
N GLY A 58 3.51 7.18 4.59
CA GLY A 58 4.46 7.04 5.68
C GLY A 58 4.55 5.62 6.21
N ILE A 59 3.43 4.91 6.28
CA ILE A 59 3.38 3.52 6.69
C ILE A 59 4.16 2.65 5.69
N LEU A 60 3.93 2.86 4.40
CA LEU A 60 4.62 2.11 3.36
C LEU A 60 6.13 2.37 3.38
N GLU A 61 6.54 3.62 3.54
CA GLU A 61 7.95 3.98 3.62
C GLU A 61 8.63 3.35 4.83
N ARG A 62 7.96 3.36 5.98
CA ARG A 62 8.51 2.76 7.19
C ARG A 62 8.64 1.25 7.07
N ALA A 63 7.81 0.63 6.26
CA ALA A 63 7.92 -0.80 5.98
C ALA A 63 9.03 -1.11 4.96
N GLY A 64 9.71 -0.08 4.44
CA GLY A 64 10.77 -0.25 3.47
C GLY A 64 10.30 -0.26 2.03
N ILE A 65 9.05 0.16 1.79
CA ILE A 65 8.48 0.19 0.45
C ILE A 65 8.44 1.63 -0.03
N SER A 66 9.33 1.97 -0.94
CA SER A 66 9.30 3.28 -1.60
C SER A 66 8.19 3.28 -2.64
N VAL A 67 7.25 4.20 -2.51
CA VAL A 67 6.09 4.24 -3.39
C VAL A 67 5.83 5.65 -3.89
N ARG A 68 5.18 5.72 -5.03
CA ARG A 68 4.64 6.95 -5.57
C ARG A 68 3.18 6.69 -5.93
N GLU A 69 2.29 7.56 -5.48
CA GLU A 69 0.88 7.42 -5.80
C GLU A 69 0.66 7.61 -7.30
N VAL A 70 -0.17 6.74 -7.88
CA VAL A 70 -0.54 6.83 -9.28
C VAL A 70 -2.06 6.90 -9.38
N ALA A 71 -2.56 7.49 -10.46
CA ALA A 71 -3.99 7.58 -10.68
C ALA A 71 -4.57 6.17 -10.84
N SER A 72 -5.74 5.97 -10.27
CA SER A 72 -6.49 4.74 -10.53
C SER A 72 -6.96 4.78 -11.98
N ALA A 73 -6.68 3.74 -12.70
CA ALA A 73 -7.08 3.66 -14.10
C ALA A 73 -8.57 3.41 -14.22
#